data_6f2fabb2cb2136a6450da206bd5c8910
#
_entry.id   6f2fabb2cb2136a6450da206bd5c8910
#
_cell.length_a   1.000
_cell.length_b   1.000
_cell.length_c   1.000
_cell.angle_alpha   90.00
_cell.angle_beta   90.00
_cell.angle_gamma   90.00
#
_symmetry.space_group_name_H-M   'P 1'
#
loop_
_entity.id
_entity.type
_entity.pdbx_description
1 polymer ?
#
loop_
_entity_poly.entity_id
_entity_poly.type
_entity_poly.pdbx_seq_one_letter_code
_entity_poly.pdbx_strand_id
1 'polypeptide(L)'
;MVRDGESRENVGMRLKNKIVAALLGLVALPTAASAAIIGGTYYATQYDFAEFFAATDGRNFQVVLAGNAFPGMDPNTVARDLLPVMQAAKPRPALTFTYDSPVERPHPDYRLVLVLDPALDLGSASVCRGVTRFRQGRPGVFNVYAVYCRNDMSMSETTAWTQATGPTDPRINQLFRELFQVVFADGVYRPLNPNRRR
;
A
#
# COMPACT_ATOMS: atom_id res chain seq x y z
N MET A 1 37.23 50.89 81.72
CA MET A 1 35.94 50.72 82.39
C MET A 1 35.02 50.01 81.37
N VAL A 2 35.00 48.72 81.55
CA VAL A 2 33.81 47.90 81.87
C VAL A 2 32.81 47.88 80.71
N ARG A 3 32.64 46.80 80.18
CA ARG A 3 32.02 45.47 80.27
C ARG A 3 31.11 45.19 79.02
N ASP A 4 31.34 44.09 78.45
CA ASP A 4 30.45 42.90 78.37
C ASP A 4 29.20 43.13 77.52
N GLY A 5 28.93 42.34 76.66
CA GLY A 5 28.68 40.96 76.59
C GLY A 5 27.90 40.61 75.35
N GLU A 6 28.24 39.52 74.98
CA GLU A 6 27.41 38.29 74.75
C GLU A 6 26.66 38.18 73.41
N SER A 7 27.22 37.44 72.58
CA SER A 7 26.82 36.09 72.21
C SER A 7 25.32 35.86 72.00
N ARG A 8 24.94 35.51 70.78
CA ARG A 8 24.02 34.41 70.42
C ARG A 8 23.84 34.40 68.92
N GLU A 9 24.41 33.45 68.45
CA GLU A 9 23.86 32.15 68.02
C GLU A 9 23.22 32.15 66.65
N ASN A 10 23.93 31.48 65.80
CA ASN A 10 23.53 30.84 64.56
C ASN A 10 22.13 30.25 64.62
N VAL A 11 21.33 30.62 63.70
CA VAL A 11 20.32 29.71 63.14
C VAL A 11 20.49 29.65 61.64
N GLY A 12 21.25 28.63 61.24
CA GLY A 12 21.39 28.27 59.87
C GLY A 12 20.05 27.75 59.33
N MET A 13 19.41 28.59 58.56
CA MET A 13 18.23 28.13 57.76
C MET A 13 18.74 27.46 56.49
N ARG A 14 18.94 26.16 56.61
CA ARG A 14 19.17 25.30 55.44
C ARG A 14 17.92 25.36 54.59
N LEU A 15 17.95 26.17 53.55
CA LEU A 15 16.96 26.15 52.48
C LEU A 15 17.16 24.85 51.69
N LYS A 16 16.38 23.81 52.02
CA LYS A 16 16.32 22.59 51.27
C LYS A 16 15.67 22.91 49.93
N ASN A 17 16.50 23.05 48.91
CA ASN A 17 16.07 23.05 47.52
C ASN A 17 15.37 21.75 47.23
N LYS A 18 14.06 21.74 47.28
CA LYS A 18 13.22 20.67 46.72
C LYS A 18 13.20 20.88 45.21
N ILE A 19 14.09 20.21 44.53
CA ILE A 19 14.00 20.02 43.08
C ILE A 19 12.77 19.15 42.85
N VAL A 20 11.66 19.80 42.49
CA VAL A 20 10.48 19.11 41.93
C VAL A 20 10.83 18.77 40.52
N ALA A 21 11.33 17.55 40.30
CA ALA A 21 11.46 16.97 38.97
C ALA A 21 10.05 16.72 38.45
N ALA A 22 9.53 17.64 37.63
CA ALA A 22 8.33 17.45 36.86
C ALA A 22 8.65 16.42 35.77
N LEU A 23 8.34 15.14 36.01
CA LEU A 23 8.28 14.11 35.01
C LEU A 23 7.12 14.44 34.05
N LEU A 24 7.43 15.19 33.01
CA LEU A 24 6.59 15.29 31.83
C LEU A 24 6.55 13.89 31.16
N GLY A 25 5.59 13.08 31.59
CA GLY A 25 5.26 11.83 30.92
C GLY A 25 4.81 12.15 29.50
N LEU A 26 5.69 11.91 28.54
CA LEU A 26 5.35 11.93 27.14
C LEU A 26 4.38 10.77 26.88
N VAL A 27 3.08 11.05 26.94
CA VAL A 27 2.05 10.09 26.54
C VAL A 27 2.17 9.97 25.03
N ALA A 28 2.93 8.98 24.57
CA ALA A 28 2.90 8.55 23.20
C ALA A 28 1.49 7.99 22.92
N LEU A 29 0.63 8.83 22.35
CA LEU A 29 -0.66 8.37 21.82
C LEU A 29 -0.35 7.34 20.75
N PRO A 30 -0.87 6.10 20.85
CA PRO A 30 -0.75 5.15 19.76
C PRO A 30 -1.42 5.78 18.54
N THR A 31 -0.65 6.14 17.52
CA THR A 31 -1.19 6.44 16.21
C THR A 31 -1.85 5.15 15.74
N ALA A 32 -3.18 5.12 15.72
CA ALA A 32 -3.92 4.03 15.14
C ALA A 32 -3.44 3.91 13.68
N ALA A 33 -2.60 2.93 13.41
CA ALA A 33 -2.22 2.58 12.06
C ALA A 33 -3.51 2.13 11.39
N SER A 34 -4.05 2.98 10.49
CA SER A 34 -5.19 2.60 9.67
C SER A 34 -4.71 1.47 8.76
N ALA A 35 -5.07 0.24 9.09
CA ALA A 35 -4.71 -0.92 8.29
C ALA A 35 -5.36 -0.81 6.91
N ALA A 36 -4.62 -1.22 5.88
CA ALA A 36 -5.20 -1.43 4.57
C ALA A 36 -6.25 -2.55 4.65
N ILE A 37 -7.33 -2.41 3.92
CA ILE A 37 -8.35 -3.45 3.83
C ILE A 37 -8.27 -4.05 2.44
N ILE A 38 -7.96 -5.33 2.38
CA ILE A 38 -7.99 -6.12 1.15
C ILE A 38 -9.32 -6.83 1.08
N GLY A 39 -10.01 -6.69 -0.04
CA GLY A 39 -11.30 -7.36 -0.29
C GLY A 39 -11.16 -8.82 -0.68
N GLY A 40 -12.25 -9.40 -1.13
CA GLY A 40 -12.25 -10.76 -1.66
C GLY A 40 -11.30 -10.89 -2.84
N THR A 41 -10.47 -11.94 -2.85
CA THR A 41 -9.53 -12.22 -3.93
C THR A 41 -10.01 -13.44 -4.71
N TYR A 42 -10.01 -13.33 -6.04
CA TYR A 42 -10.32 -14.42 -6.94
C TYR A 42 -9.10 -14.76 -7.80
N TYR A 43 -8.92 -16.06 -8.08
CA TYR A 43 -7.91 -16.57 -9.00
C TYR A 43 -8.56 -17.46 -10.05
N ALA A 44 -8.22 -17.22 -11.30
CA ALA A 44 -8.61 -18.11 -12.38
C ALA A 44 -7.95 -19.50 -12.22
N THR A 45 -8.59 -20.54 -12.73
CA THR A 45 -8.02 -21.90 -12.71
C THR A 45 -6.66 -21.98 -13.43
N GLN A 46 -6.43 -21.07 -14.38
CA GLN A 46 -5.21 -20.96 -15.17
C GLN A 46 -4.11 -20.12 -14.49
N TYR A 47 -4.40 -19.51 -13.35
CA TYR A 47 -3.40 -18.73 -12.64
C TYR A 47 -2.21 -19.60 -12.26
N ASP A 48 -1.00 -19.13 -12.57
CA ASP A 48 0.24 -19.79 -12.22
C ASP A 48 1.31 -18.76 -11.85
N PHE A 49 1.80 -18.82 -10.60
CA PHE A 49 2.84 -17.92 -10.15
C PHE A 49 4.17 -18.16 -10.85
N ALA A 50 4.50 -19.41 -11.20
CA ALA A 50 5.73 -19.71 -11.93
C ALA A 50 5.72 -19.10 -13.34
N GLU A 51 4.56 -19.07 -13.99
CA GLU A 51 4.37 -18.37 -15.27
C GLU A 51 4.55 -16.86 -15.12
N PHE A 52 3.92 -16.25 -14.09
CA PHE A 52 4.11 -14.84 -13.78
C PHE A 52 5.58 -14.52 -13.52
N PHE A 53 6.27 -15.34 -12.71
CA PHE A 53 7.68 -15.16 -12.41
C PHE A 53 8.52 -15.19 -13.69
N ALA A 54 8.37 -16.21 -14.52
CA ALA A 54 9.12 -16.36 -15.76
C ALA A 54 8.87 -15.23 -16.77
N ALA A 55 7.66 -14.67 -16.78
CA ALA A 55 7.28 -13.57 -17.67
C ALA A 55 7.83 -12.22 -17.25
N THR A 56 8.10 -12.02 -15.94
CA THR A 56 8.33 -10.67 -15.38
C THR A 56 9.70 -10.48 -14.75
N ASP A 57 10.44 -11.56 -14.43
CA ASP A 57 11.73 -11.47 -13.75
C ASP A 57 12.78 -10.71 -14.59
N GLY A 58 13.34 -9.66 -14.00
CA GLY A 58 14.31 -8.76 -14.63
C GLY A 58 13.73 -7.90 -15.77
N ARG A 59 12.42 -7.80 -15.92
CA ARG A 59 11.76 -7.13 -17.04
C ARG A 59 10.87 -5.97 -16.61
N ASN A 60 10.53 -5.12 -17.59
CA ASN A 60 9.48 -4.13 -17.44
C ASN A 60 8.12 -4.82 -17.45
N PHE A 61 7.30 -4.47 -16.46
CA PHE A 61 5.95 -5.00 -16.32
C PHE A 61 4.94 -3.86 -16.39
N GLN A 62 4.06 -3.93 -17.37
CA GLN A 62 3.10 -2.87 -17.63
C GLN A 62 2.06 -2.76 -16.52
N VAL A 63 1.86 -1.53 -16.05
CA VAL A 63 0.72 -1.14 -15.20
C VAL A 63 -0.17 -0.21 -16.00
N VAL A 64 -1.44 -0.57 -16.14
CA VAL A 64 -2.47 0.32 -16.67
C VAL A 64 -3.19 0.95 -15.49
N LEU A 65 -3.08 2.27 -15.34
CA LEU A 65 -3.76 3.01 -14.29
C LEU A 65 -4.96 3.76 -14.87
N ALA A 66 -6.13 3.59 -14.30
CA ALA A 66 -7.37 4.26 -14.70
C ALA A 66 -8.07 4.90 -13.50
N GLY A 67 -8.70 6.06 -13.72
CA GLY A 67 -9.37 6.82 -12.67
C GLY A 67 -8.44 7.75 -11.91
N ASN A 68 -8.99 8.43 -10.91
CA ASN A 68 -8.25 9.33 -10.02
C ASN A 68 -8.84 9.25 -8.60
N ALA A 69 -8.08 8.73 -7.66
CA ALA A 69 -8.50 8.59 -6.26
C ALA A 69 -8.41 9.92 -5.48
N PHE A 70 -7.74 10.93 -6.02
CA PHE A 70 -7.53 12.21 -5.33
C PHE A 70 -8.19 13.35 -6.09
N PRO A 71 -9.49 13.63 -5.83
CA PRO A 71 -10.20 14.74 -6.44
C PRO A 71 -9.46 16.05 -6.16
N GLY A 72 -9.22 16.82 -7.20
CA GLY A 72 -8.48 18.09 -7.10
C GLY A 72 -6.97 17.98 -7.37
N MET A 73 -6.42 16.78 -7.52
CA MET A 73 -5.06 16.57 -8.06
C MET A 73 -5.14 16.20 -9.54
N ASP A 74 -4.15 16.69 -10.31
CA ASP A 74 -4.00 16.28 -11.71
C ASP A 74 -3.73 14.78 -11.82
N PRO A 75 -4.48 14.02 -12.65
CA PRO A 75 -4.31 12.57 -12.80
C PRO A 75 -2.90 12.13 -13.20
N ASN A 76 -2.21 12.90 -14.03
CA ASN A 76 -0.83 12.57 -14.44
C ASN A 76 0.15 12.75 -13.27
N THR A 77 -0.09 13.74 -12.41
CA THR A 77 0.68 13.91 -11.17
C THR A 77 0.44 12.75 -10.22
N VAL A 78 -0.81 12.33 -10.04
CA VAL A 78 -1.15 11.15 -9.21
C VAL A 78 -0.46 9.90 -9.76
N ALA A 79 -0.53 9.65 -11.07
CA ALA A 79 0.11 8.50 -11.70
C ALA A 79 1.64 8.52 -11.50
N ARG A 80 2.27 9.67 -11.78
CA ARG A 80 3.71 9.83 -11.61
C ARG A 80 4.16 9.56 -10.17
N ASP A 81 3.40 10.04 -9.18
CA ASP A 81 3.76 9.93 -7.77
C ASP A 81 3.43 8.53 -7.20
N LEU A 82 2.45 7.80 -7.77
CA LEU A 82 2.14 6.42 -7.38
C LEU A 82 3.17 5.41 -7.89
N LEU A 83 3.81 5.63 -9.02
CA LEU A 83 4.73 4.66 -9.62
C LEU A 83 5.89 4.26 -8.69
N PRO A 84 6.64 5.20 -8.08
CA PRO A 84 7.70 4.85 -7.14
C PRO A 84 7.16 4.15 -5.87
N VAL A 85 5.94 4.48 -5.42
CA VAL A 85 5.31 3.83 -4.27
C VAL A 85 5.00 2.36 -4.60
N MET A 86 4.45 2.08 -5.77
CA MET A 86 4.24 0.71 -6.26
C MET A 86 5.57 -0.03 -6.42
N GLN A 87 6.59 0.64 -6.99
CA GLN A 87 7.91 0.05 -7.19
C GLN A 87 8.59 -0.34 -5.88
N ALA A 88 8.42 0.46 -4.82
CA ALA A 88 8.93 0.15 -3.49
C ALA A 88 8.18 -1.01 -2.81
N ALA A 89 6.93 -1.23 -3.20
CA ALA A 89 6.05 -2.28 -2.69
C ALA A 89 6.05 -3.55 -3.55
N LYS A 90 6.78 -3.57 -4.66
CA LYS A 90 6.75 -4.66 -5.64
C LYS A 90 6.95 -6.04 -5.02
N PRO A 91 6.26 -7.08 -5.56
CA PRO A 91 6.50 -8.46 -5.15
C PRO A 91 7.82 -8.98 -5.74
N ARG A 92 8.20 -10.19 -5.38
CA ARG A 92 9.09 -10.99 -6.23
C ARG A 92 8.31 -11.39 -7.49
N PRO A 93 8.93 -11.46 -8.63
CA PRO A 93 10.34 -11.37 -9.05
C PRO A 93 10.91 -9.93 -9.10
N ALA A 94 12.12 -9.81 -9.63
CA ALA A 94 12.81 -8.53 -9.82
C ALA A 94 12.26 -7.76 -11.04
N LEU A 95 10.98 -7.37 -10.99
CA LEU A 95 10.32 -6.62 -12.07
C LEU A 95 10.46 -5.09 -11.89
N THR A 96 10.25 -4.35 -12.98
CA THR A 96 10.14 -2.89 -12.97
C THR A 96 8.76 -2.49 -13.48
N PHE A 97 7.97 -1.83 -12.64
CA PHE A 97 6.67 -1.30 -13.07
C PHE A 97 6.86 -0.11 -14.01
N THR A 98 6.06 -0.07 -15.06
CA THR A 98 6.01 1.04 -16.01
C THR A 98 4.59 1.26 -16.52
N TYR A 99 4.26 2.51 -16.83
CA TYR A 99 3.01 2.82 -17.55
C TYR A 99 3.16 2.70 -19.06
N ASP A 100 4.40 2.66 -19.54
CA ASP A 100 4.66 2.54 -20.97
C ASP A 100 4.31 1.14 -21.45
N SER A 101 3.70 1.07 -22.63
CA SER A 101 3.55 -0.21 -23.32
C SER A 101 4.93 -0.70 -23.77
N PRO A 102 5.34 -1.92 -23.41
CA PRO A 102 6.60 -2.49 -23.89
C PRO A 102 6.63 -2.47 -25.43
N VAL A 103 7.77 -2.10 -26.01
CA VAL A 103 7.97 -2.09 -27.48
C VAL A 103 7.79 -3.50 -28.02
N GLU A 104 8.30 -4.50 -27.30
CA GLU A 104 8.06 -5.92 -27.56
C GLU A 104 7.12 -6.43 -26.47
N ARG A 105 5.88 -6.69 -26.82
CA ARG A 105 4.94 -7.35 -25.91
C ARG A 105 5.28 -8.83 -25.88
N PRO A 106 5.57 -9.40 -24.70
CA PRO A 106 5.68 -10.85 -24.61
C PRO A 106 4.37 -11.47 -25.06
N HIS A 107 4.43 -12.62 -25.70
CA HIS A 107 3.25 -13.36 -26.03
C HIS A 107 3.17 -14.63 -25.16
N PRO A 108 2.20 -14.71 -24.24
CA PRO A 108 1.06 -13.83 -23.96
C PRO A 108 1.42 -12.50 -23.31
N ASP A 109 0.57 -11.49 -23.50
CA ASP A 109 0.69 -10.16 -22.91
C ASP A 109 0.23 -10.16 -21.44
N TYR A 110 1.14 -9.82 -20.54
CA TYR A 110 0.87 -9.76 -19.10
C TYR A 110 0.90 -8.31 -18.64
N ARG A 111 -0.13 -7.91 -17.90
CA ARG A 111 -0.20 -6.57 -17.31
C ARG A 111 -1.01 -6.55 -16.03
N LEU A 112 -0.73 -5.58 -15.18
CA LEU A 112 -1.56 -5.22 -14.05
C LEU A 112 -2.45 -4.05 -14.42
N VAL A 113 -3.75 -4.16 -14.22
CA VAL A 113 -4.68 -3.05 -14.38
C VAL A 113 -5.16 -2.61 -13.01
N LEU A 114 -4.96 -1.34 -12.70
CA LEU A 114 -5.40 -0.69 -11.47
C LEU A 114 -6.48 0.33 -11.81
N VAL A 115 -7.71 0.09 -11.36
CA VAL A 115 -8.81 1.02 -11.52
C VAL A 115 -9.09 1.69 -10.18
N LEU A 116 -8.79 2.99 -10.10
CA LEU A 116 -9.04 3.81 -8.92
C LEU A 116 -10.52 4.16 -8.85
N ASP A 117 -11.13 3.97 -7.69
CA ASP A 117 -12.58 4.14 -7.46
C ASP A 117 -13.45 3.46 -8.55
N PRO A 118 -13.35 2.12 -8.71
CA PRO A 118 -14.04 1.39 -9.75
C PRO A 118 -15.55 1.60 -9.70
N ALA A 119 -16.22 1.52 -10.87
CA ALA A 119 -17.66 1.41 -10.93
C ALA A 119 -18.11 0.10 -10.26
N LEU A 120 -19.27 0.10 -9.60
CA LEU A 120 -19.75 -1.02 -8.78
C LEU A 120 -19.99 -2.30 -9.59
N ASP A 121 -20.27 -2.16 -10.88
CA ASP A 121 -20.58 -3.25 -11.83
C ASP A 121 -19.38 -3.60 -12.72
N LEU A 122 -18.18 -3.11 -12.41
CA LEU A 122 -16.98 -3.37 -13.20
C LEU A 122 -16.43 -4.75 -12.86
N GLY A 123 -16.50 -5.67 -13.84
CA GLY A 123 -15.92 -7.02 -13.71
C GLY A 123 -14.55 -7.15 -14.38
N SER A 124 -13.72 -8.02 -13.84
CA SER A 124 -12.33 -8.24 -14.27
C SER A 124 -12.18 -8.65 -15.74
N ALA A 125 -13.10 -9.47 -16.24
CA ALA A 125 -13.10 -9.83 -17.66
C ALA A 125 -13.27 -8.61 -18.57
N SER A 126 -14.04 -7.62 -18.17
CA SER A 126 -14.17 -6.35 -18.90
C SER A 126 -12.90 -5.52 -18.78
N VAL A 127 -12.28 -5.48 -17.59
CA VAL A 127 -11.02 -4.77 -17.34
C VAL A 127 -9.91 -5.30 -18.23
N CYS A 128 -9.74 -6.61 -18.35
CA CYS A 128 -8.70 -7.20 -19.21
C CYS A 128 -8.95 -6.97 -20.70
N ARG A 129 -10.19 -6.69 -21.12
CA ARG A 129 -10.54 -6.24 -22.48
C ARG A 129 -10.45 -4.74 -22.70
N GLY A 130 -9.88 -3.99 -21.73
CA GLY A 130 -9.65 -2.55 -21.84
C GLY A 130 -10.81 -1.68 -21.37
N VAL A 131 -11.86 -2.23 -20.76
CA VAL A 131 -12.95 -1.44 -20.20
C VAL A 131 -12.63 -1.03 -18.77
N THR A 132 -12.34 0.26 -18.56
CA THR A 132 -11.97 0.80 -17.25
C THR A 132 -12.95 1.88 -16.83
N ARG A 133 -14.10 1.48 -16.25
CA ARG A 133 -15.09 2.41 -15.72
C ARG A 133 -14.82 2.70 -14.25
N PHE A 134 -14.83 3.97 -13.89
CA PHE A 134 -14.55 4.45 -12.53
C PHE A 134 -15.53 5.57 -12.15
N ARG A 135 -15.63 5.81 -10.86
CA ARG A 135 -16.39 6.89 -10.25
C ARG A 135 -15.45 8.00 -9.83
N GLN A 136 -16.01 9.13 -9.44
CA GLN A 136 -15.20 10.18 -8.83
C GLN A 136 -14.66 9.68 -7.48
N GLY A 137 -13.36 9.88 -7.25
CA GLY A 137 -12.71 9.55 -5.99
C GLY A 137 -13.29 10.31 -4.81
N ARG A 138 -13.20 9.73 -3.64
CA ARG A 138 -13.66 10.33 -2.38
C ARG A 138 -12.48 10.94 -1.63
N PRO A 139 -12.59 12.21 -1.17
CA PRO A 139 -11.52 12.81 -0.37
C PRO A 139 -11.14 11.94 0.83
N GLY A 140 -9.84 11.79 1.06
CA GLY A 140 -9.32 11.03 2.21
C GLY A 140 -9.39 9.50 2.07
N VAL A 141 -9.83 8.97 0.94
CA VAL A 141 -9.92 7.53 0.70
C VAL A 141 -9.19 7.16 -0.58
N PHE A 142 -8.27 6.23 -0.50
CA PHE A 142 -7.67 5.56 -1.65
C PHE A 142 -8.33 4.20 -1.81
N ASN A 143 -9.01 3.98 -2.94
CA ASN A 143 -9.72 2.76 -3.25
C ASN A 143 -9.29 2.27 -4.63
N VAL A 144 -8.91 1.01 -4.75
CA VAL A 144 -8.38 0.43 -5.99
C VAL A 144 -8.94 -0.96 -6.24
N TYR A 145 -9.27 -1.23 -7.49
CA TYR A 145 -9.53 -2.56 -8.01
C TYR A 145 -8.32 -2.98 -8.85
N ALA A 146 -7.66 -4.05 -8.45
CA ALA A 146 -6.48 -4.59 -9.10
C ALA A 146 -6.82 -5.87 -9.83
N VAL A 147 -6.46 -5.94 -11.11
CA VAL A 147 -6.68 -7.11 -11.97
C VAL A 147 -5.37 -7.45 -12.68
N TYR A 148 -4.86 -8.64 -12.45
CA TYR A 148 -3.75 -9.19 -13.21
C TYR A 148 -4.29 -9.90 -14.45
N CYS A 149 -3.91 -9.41 -15.62
CA CYS A 149 -4.39 -9.88 -16.90
C CYS A 149 -3.31 -10.63 -17.66
N ARG A 150 -3.73 -11.72 -18.34
CA ARG A 150 -3.00 -12.40 -19.41
C ARG A 150 -3.81 -12.31 -20.69
N ASN A 151 -3.38 -11.50 -21.66
CA ASN A 151 -4.22 -11.08 -22.77
C ASN A 151 -5.57 -10.52 -22.26
N ASP A 152 -6.68 -11.06 -22.70
CA ASP A 152 -8.03 -10.65 -22.28
C ASP A 152 -8.58 -11.45 -21.09
N MET A 153 -7.76 -12.30 -20.50
CA MET A 153 -8.14 -13.16 -19.37
C MET A 153 -7.69 -12.57 -18.05
N SER A 154 -8.60 -12.46 -17.08
CA SER A 154 -8.27 -12.18 -15.70
C SER A 154 -7.66 -13.40 -15.04
N MET A 155 -6.43 -13.27 -14.55
CA MET A 155 -5.71 -14.33 -13.84
C MET A 155 -5.95 -14.26 -12.35
N SER A 156 -5.94 -13.05 -11.79
CA SER A 156 -6.33 -12.76 -10.41
C SER A 156 -6.93 -11.37 -10.29
N GLU A 157 -7.74 -11.18 -9.26
CA GLU A 157 -8.37 -9.88 -8.98
C GLU A 157 -8.61 -9.70 -7.49
N THR A 158 -8.57 -8.47 -7.04
CA THR A 158 -8.97 -8.08 -5.69
C THR A 158 -9.26 -6.59 -5.61
N THR A 159 -9.97 -6.17 -4.59
CA THR A 159 -10.13 -4.76 -4.23
C THR A 159 -9.30 -4.44 -3.00
N ALA A 160 -8.87 -3.20 -2.88
CA ALA A 160 -8.21 -2.73 -1.67
C ALA A 160 -8.55 -1.26 -1.40
N TRP A 161 -8.61 -0.88 -0.13
CA TRP A 161 -8.77 0.52 0.23
C TRP A 161 -8.06 0.86 1.53
N THR A 162 -7.70 2.12 1.67
CA THR A 162 -7.16 2.70 2.89
C THR A 162 -7.51 4.19 2.96
N GLN A 163 -7.39 4.78 4.13
CA GLN A 163 -7.40 6.24 4.26
C GLN A 163 -6.07 6.79 3.73
N ALA A 164 -6.14 7.83 2.89
CA ALA A 164 -4.95 8.50 2.37
C ALA A 164 -5.26 9.93 1.96
N THR A 165 -4.32 10.83 2.18
CA THR A 165 -4.45 12.26 1.85
C THR A 165 -3.77 12.63 0.52
N GLY A 166 -2.98 11.74 -0.06
CA GLY A 166 -2.28 11.93 -1.33
C GLY A 166 -1.57 10.66 -1.77
N PRO A 167 -1.04 10.63 -3.01
CA PRO A 167 -0.45 9.43 -3.62
C PRO A 167 0.81 8.91 -2.91
N THR A 168 1.51 9.76 -2.17
CA THR A 168 2.73 9.40 -1.42
C THR A 168 2.48 9.08 0.06
N ASP A 169 1.20 8.99 0.48
CA ASP A 169 0.86 8.62 1.85
C ASP A 169 1.43 7.24 2.19
N PRO A 170 2.14 7.08 3.33
CA PRO A 170 2.75 5.79 3.71
C PRO A 170 1.76 4.61 3.76
N ARG A 171 0.48 4.89 4.03
CA ARG A 171 -0.58 3.88 4.04
C ARG A 171 -0.84 3.28 2.67
N ILE A 172 -0.61 4.04 1.59
CA ILE A 172 -0.69 3.51 0.21
C ILE A 172 0.45 2.53 -0.06
N ASN A 173 1.67 2.81 0.43
CA ASN A 173 2.77 1.85 0.29
C ASN A 173 2.45 0.53 1.01
N GLN A 174 1.89 0.61 2.22
CA GLN A 174 1.45 -0.58 2.94
C GLN A 174 0.34 -1.32 2.19
N LEU A 175 -0.67 -0.58 1.68
CA LEU A 175 -1.74 -1.17 0.88
C LEU A 175 -1.18 -1.91 -0.34
N PHE A 176 -0.24 -1.32 -1.10
CA PHE A 176 0.34 -2.00 -2.26
C PHE A 176 1.16 -3.23 -1.89
N ARG A 177 1.87 -3.24 -0.75
CA ARG A 177 2.56 -4.44 -0.28
C ARG A 177 1.59 -5.59 -0.05
N GLU A 178 0.48 -5.35 0.63
CA GLU A 178 -0.53 -6.35 0.90
C GLU A 178 -1.29 -6.75 -0.36
N LEU A 179 -1.65 -5.78 -1.20
CA LEU A 179 -2.31 -6.00 -2.48
C LEU A 179 -1.50 -6.92 -3.40
N PHE A 180 -0.19 -6.65 -3.56
CA PHE A 180 0.66 -7.43 -4.45
C PHE A 180 0.91 -8.84 -3.92
N GLN A 181 0.93 -9.03 -2.60
CA GLN A 181 1.01 -10.36 -2.00
C GLN A 181 -0.19 -11.24 -2.37
N VAL A 182 -1.39 -10.65 -2.52
CA VAL A 182 -2.59 -11.41 -2.89
C VAL A 182 -2.79 -11.47 -4.41
N VAL A 183 -2.55 -10.39 -5.15
CA VAL A 183 -2.72 -10.40 -6.61
C VAL A 183 -1.73 -11.33 -7.30
N PHE A 184 -0.49 -11.39 -6.78
CA PHE A 184 0.59 -12.23 -7.29
C PHE A 184 0.97 -13.33 -6.30
N ALA A 185 -0.03 -13.97 -5.68
CA ALA A 185 0.22 -14.95 -4.63
C ALA A 185 0.98 -16.17 -5.16
N ASP A 186 2.05 -16.54 -4.44
CA ASP A 186 2.71 -17.82 -4.60
C ASP A 186 1.97 -18.87 -3.76
N GLY A 187 1.72 -20.04 -4.31
CA GLY A 187 1.10 -21.14 -3.57
C GLY A 187 -0.43 -21.06 -3.43
N VAL A 188 -1.12 -20.42 -4.39
CA VAL A 188 -2.59 -20.52 -4.46
C VAL A 188 -2.99 -22.00 -4.47
N TYR A 189 -3.73 -22.41 -3.42
CA TYR A 189 -4.21 -23.79 -3.29
C TYR A 189 -5.11 -24.14 -4.47
N ARG A 190 -4.60 -24.97 -5.37
CA ARG A 190 -5.43 -25.63 -6.39
C ARG A 190 -5.96 -26.90 -5.77
N PRO A 191 -7.27 -27.10 -5.63
CA PRO A 191 -7.79 -28.42 -5.32
C PRO A 191 -7.25 -29.38 -6.38
N LEU A 192 -6.44 -30.34 -5.93
CA LEU A 192 -5.92 -31.40 -6.81
C LEU A 192 -7.10 -32.01 -7.53
N ASN A 193 -7.16 -31.90 -8.85
CA ASN A 193 -8.16 -32.59 -9.65
C ASN A 193 -7.90 -34.10 -9.40
N PRO A 194 -8.80 -34.83 -8.72
CA PRO A 194 -8.57 -36.23 -8.38
C PRO A 194 -8.43 -37.12 -9.61
N ASN A 195 -8.82 -36.62 -10.80
CA ASN A 195 -8.73 -37.33 -12.07
C ASN A 195 -7.39 -37.17 -12.82
N ARG A 196 -6.37 -36.50 -12.24
CA ARG A 196 -5.03 -36.36 -12.88
C ARG A 196 -4.04 -37.45 -12.44
N ARG A 197 -4.54 -38.57 -11.89
CA ARG A 197 -3.74 -39.78 -11.73
C ARG A 197 -4.03 -40.73 -12.91
N ARG A 198 -3.31 -40.50 -14.00
CA ARG A 198 -2.89 -41.56 -14.97
C ARG A 198 -1.77 -41.05 -15.82
#